data_f5e1766b5f49e3b39b50d96a1cdd0395
#
_entry.id   f5e1766b5f49e3b39b50d96a1cdd0395
#
_cell.length_a   1.000
_cell.length_b   1.000
_cell.length_c   1.000
_cell.angle_alpha   90.00
_cell.angle_beta   90.00
_cell.angle_gamma   90.00
#
_symmetry.space_group_name_H-M   'P 1'
#
loop_
_entity.id
_entity.type
_entity.pdbx_description
1 polymer ?
#
loop_
_entity_poly.entity_id
_entity_poly.type
_entity_poly.pdbx_seq_one_letter_code
_entity_poly.pdbx_strand_id
1 'polypeptide(L)'
;MAKKISSIEDLISGLKPPVEKYIKTGCLPFDLLTGGKGMRLGYLYQLYSSSGFGKSTFMLSVCRSLANRGLKSLYVASENNDELTESMGLKDDKYKGLFNLYPIMTYKDLEKITWAFLDSDYSLMVIDSITACFPSKLAEDEDVSIEDSLPGINARIRGDYLRIINGMVSKKEKAIVYLNQTRASFDAGWHGEAEKAEGGYANKFYCMIQATIRGDAKVPDLSSGEDKKIIGKQGYLTCPSKNRCATPGASIPLRVFFGKGVSNNYTLTHFCLWKGLITNSGAWFNCRISEEAGEEKVQGKVGRDTWVKNNQEALSSVFYSHADEYYQFLLTDKSSKVMV
;
A
#
# COMPACT_ATOMS: atom_id res chain seq x y z
N MET A 1 -8.27 22.22 -39.44
CA MET A 1 -8.34 23.63 -38.98
C MET A 1 -8.23 23.68 -37.47
N ALA A 2 -7.17 24.26 -36.93
CA ALA A 2 -7.02 24.46 -35.51
C ALA A 2 -8.01 25.54 -35.03
N LYS A 3 -8.87 25.21 -34.05
CA LYS A 3 -9.77 26.17 -33.42
C LYS A 3 -8.92 27.28 -32.80
N LYS A 4 -9.11 28.53 -33.23
CA LYS A 4 -8.45 29.70 -32.66
C LYS A 4 -8.96 29.84 -31.21
N ILE A 5 -8.10 29.68 -30.25
CA ILE A 5 -8.41 29.83 -28.83
C ILE A 5 -8.57 31.33 -28.59
N SER A 6 -9.78 31.77 -28.21
CA SER A 6 -10.15 33.18 -28.11
C SER A 6 -9.99 33.74 -26.71
N SER A 7 -10.00 32.90 -25.69
CA SER A 7 -9.79 33.31 -24.28
C SER A 7 -9.20 32.21 -23.39
N ILE A 8 -8.72 32.56 -22.20
CA ILE A 8 -8.29 31.60 -21.20
C ILE A 8 -9.47 30.76 -20.70
N GLU A 9 -10.67 31.34 -20.63
CA GLU A 9 -11.92 30.65 -20.27
C GLU A 9 -12.26 29.53 -21.25
N ASP A 10 -12.08 29.77 -22.56
CA ASP A 10 -12.28 28.75 -23.61
C ASP A 10 -11.29 27.59 -23.47
N LEU A 11 -10.04 27.90 -23.08
CA LEU A 11 -9.03 26.89 -22.76
C LEU A 11 -9.42 26.06 -21.54
N ILE A 12 -9.83 26.71 -20.45
CA ILE A 12 -10.21 26.08 -19.20
C ILE A 12 -11.46 25.22 -19.36
N SER A 13 -12.46 25.69 -20.09
CA SER A 13 -13.70 24.95 -20.34
C SER A 13 -13.50 23.66 -21.16
N GLY A 14 -12.44 23.60 -21.96
CA GLY A 14 -12.01 22.39 -22.69
C GLY A 14 -11.16 21.42 -21.88
N LEU A 15 -10.68 21.81 -20.70
CA LEU A 15 -9.90 20.94 -19.82
C LEU A 15 -10.83 20.06 -18.98
N LYS A 16 -10.64 18.75 -19.06
CA LYS A 16 -11.31 17.85 -18.13
C LYS A 16 -10.74 18.09 -16.72
N PRO A 17 -11.60 18.30 -15.71
CA PRO A 17 -11.15 18.43 -14.34
C PRO A 17 -10.39 17.15 -13.91
N PRO A 18 -9.47 17.24 -12.94
CA PRO A 18 -8.78 16.07 -12.39
C PRO A 18 -9.81 15.06 -11.87
N VAL A 19 -9.53 13.79 -12.09
CA VAL A 19 -10.40 12.71 -11.58
C VAL A 19 -10.40 12.71 -10.06
N GLU A 20 -11.54 13.02 -9.44
CA GLU A 20 -11.72 12.89 -7.98
C GLU A 20 -12.48 11.60 -7.64
N LYS A 21 -11.91 10.47 -8.03
CA LYS A 21 -12.50 9.16 -7.78
C LYS A 21 -11.67 8.36 -6.78
N TYR A 22 -12.35 7.83 -5.77
CA TYR A 22 -11.77 6.92 -4.78
C TYR A 22 -12.37 5.52 -4.93
N ILE A 23 -11.54 4.51 -4.74
CA ILE A 23 -11.94 3.11 -4.67
C ILE A 23 -11.58 2.56 -3.30
N LYS A 24 -12.58 2.07 -2.55
CA LYS A 24 -12.31 1.27 -1.34
C LYS A 24 -11.60 -0.02 -1.77
N THR A 25 -10.37 -0.21 -1.33
CA THR A 25 -9.62 -1.41 -1.69
C THR A 25 -10.07 -2.63 -0.92
N GLY A 26 -10.61 -2.43 0.29
CA GLY A 26 -10.92 -3.49 1.23
C GLY A 26 -9.71 -3.95 2.06
N CYS A 27 -8.52 -3.40 1.79
CA CYS A 27 -7.36 -3.50 2.67
C CYS A 27 -7.37 -2.28 3.61
N LEU A 28 -7.90 -2.47 4.83
CA LEU A 28 -8.23 -1.37 5.73
C LEU A 28 -7.03 -0.47 6.07
N PRO A 29 -5.82 -0.99 6.37
CA PRO A 29 -4.68 -0.11 6.60
C PRO A 29 -4.28 0.69 5.37
N PHE A 30 -4.45 0.15 4.13
CA PHE A 30 -4.22 0.91 2.92
C PHE A 30 -5.26 2.03 2.74
N ASP A 31 -6.53 1.73 2.97
CA ASP A 31 -7.62 2.70 2.85
C ASP A 31 -7.51 3.83 3.88
N LEU A 32 -6.96 3.56 5.06
CA LEU A 32 -6.65 4.59 6.07
C LEU A 32 -5.57 5.58 5.64
N LEU A 33 -4.69 5.27 4.70
CA LEU A 33 -3.71 6.24 4.19
C LEU A 33 -4.37 7.51 3.64
N THR A 34 -5.64 7.43 3.26
CA THR A 34 -6.43 8.55 2.73
C THR A 34 -7.56 8.98 3.68
N GLY A 35 -7.42 8.73 4.98
CA GLY A 35 -8.50 8.98 5.96
C GLY A 35 -9.71 8.07 5.73
N GLY A 36 -9.48 6.83 5.28
CA GLY A 36 -10.53 5.85 5.03
C GLY A 36 -11.29 6.03 3.71
N LYS A 37 -10.91 6.98 2.85
CA LYS A 37 -11.56 7.17 1.55
C LYS A 37 -11.24 6.06 0.54
N GLY A 38 -10.14 5.34 0.73
CA GLY A 38 -9.65 4.33 -0.19
C GLY A 38 -8.60 4.87 -1.16
N MET A 39 -8.31 4.11 -2.20
CA MET A 39 -7.32 4.48 -3.22
C MET A 39 -7.86 5.57 -4.14
N ARG A 40 -7.23 6.75 -4.16
CA ARG A 40 -7.56 7.81 -5.11
C ARG A 40 -6.97 7.50 -6.48
N LEU A 41 -7.78 7.52 -7.51
CA LEU A 41 -7.36 7.30 -8.87
C LEU A 41 -6.73 8.57 -9.48
N GLY A 42 -5.97 8.41 -10.55
CA GLY A 42 -5.26 9.50 -11.21
C GLY A 42 -3.88 9.81 -10.60
N TYR A 43 -3.33 8.93 -9.74
CA TYR A 43 -2.13 9.25 -8.97
C TYR A 43 -1.13 8.12 -8.81
N LEU A 44 0.13 8.52 -8.56
CA LEU A 44 1.22 7.65 -8.17
C LEU A 44 1.35 7.57 -6.65
N TYR A 45 1.62 6.37 -6.15
CA TYR A 45 1.92 6.06 -4.76
C TYR A 45 3.28 5.43 -4.64
N GLN A 46 3.99 5.74 -3.57
CA GLN A 46 5.22 5.05 -3.20
C GLN A 46 5.02 4.30 -1.88
N LEU A 47 5.39 3.02 -1.86
CA LEU A 47 5.57 2.26 -0.64
C LEU A 47 7.04 1.87 -0.51
N TYR A 48 7.70 2.31 0.55
CA TYR A 48 9.10 2.03 0.78
C TYR A 48 9.34 1.48 2.18
N SER A 49 10.31 0.63 2.33
CA SER A 49 10.85 0.15 3.62
C SER A 49 12.11 -0.67 3.38
N SER A 50 12.81 -1.03 4.42
CA SER A 50 13.93 -1.98 4.35
C SER A 50 13.47 -3.34 3.79
N SER A 51 14.40 -4.14 3.31
CA SER A 51 14.11 -5.50 2.82
C SER A 51 13.50 -6.35 3.94
N GLY A 52 12.59 -7.27 3.58
CA GLY A 52 11.95 -8.18 4.53
C GLY A 52 10.84 -7.58 5.41
N PHE A 53 10.44 -6.31 5.20
CA PHE A 53 9.31 -5.67 5.93
C PHE A 53 7.93 -5.96 5.32
N GLY A 54 7.85 -6.80 4.30
CA GLY A 54 6.57 -7.27 3.76
C GLY A 54 5.90 -6.33 2.76
N LYS A 55 6.64 -5.46 2.07
CA LYS A 55 6.09 -4.57 1.00
C LYS A 55 5.33 -5.34 -0.07
N SER A 56 5.96 -6.37 -0.65
CA SER A 56 5.35 -7.22 -1.69
C SER A 56 4.11 -7.92 -1.16
N THR A 57 4.19 -8.54 0.02
CA THR A 57 3.06 -9.19 0.69
C THR A 57 1.92 -8.21 0.96
N PHE A 58 2.24 -6.97 1.36
CA PHE A 58 1.26 -5.92 1.59
C PHE A 58 0.52 -5.57 0.29
N MET A 59 1.25 -5.31 -0.80
CA MET A 59 0.62 -4.93 -2.07
C MET A 59 -0.13 -6.08 -2.74
N LEU A 60 0.35 -7.32 -2.64
CA LEU A 60 -0.41 -8.50 -3.07
C LEU A 60 -1.71 -8.65 -2.26
N SER A 61 -1.72 -8.28 -0.96
CA SER A 61 -2.96 -8.24 -0.17
C SER A 61 -3.95 -7.19 -0.69
N VAL A 62 -3.46 -6.02 -1.11
CA VAL A 62 -4.30 -4.99 -1.74
C VAL A 62 -4.87 -5.53 -3.05
N CYS A 63 -4.05 -6.15 -3.92
CA CYS A 63 -4.50 -6.75 -5.17
C CYS A 63 -5.58 -7.83 -4.93
N ARG A 64 -5.36 -8.72 -3.96
CA ARG A 64 -6.36 -9.75 -3.58
C ARG A 64 -7.66 -9.14 -3.08
N SER A 65 -7.57 -8.08 -2.26
CA SER A 65 -8.76 -7.39 -1.76
C SER A 65 -9.55 -6.72 -2.88
N LEU A 66 -8.86 -6.11 -3.86
CA LEU A 66 -9.49 -5.55 -5.06
C LEU A 66 -10.15 -6.66 -5.91
N ALA A 67 -9.47 -7.78 -6.13
CA ALA A 67 -10.00 -8.90 -6.90
C ALA A 67 -11.26 -9.51 -6.24
N ASN A 68 -11.30 -9.61 -4.89
CA ASN A 68 -12.52 -9.99 -4.15
C ASN A 68 -13.70 -9.02 -4.37
N ARG A 69 -13.44 -7.82 -4.86
CA ARG A 69 -14.44 -6.80 -5.20
C ARG A 69 -14.68 -6.68 -6.71
N GLY A 70 -14.18 -7.63 -7.50
CA GLY A 70 -14.31 -7.64 -8.96
C GLY A 70 -13.46 -6.60 -9.70
N LEU A 71 -12.48 -5.98 -9.02
CA LEU A 71 -11.61 -4.96 -9.60
C LEU A 71 -10.28 -5.58 -10.05
N LYS A 72 -9.83 -5.17 -11.23
CA LYS A 72 -8.62 -5.72 -11.85
C LYS A 72 -7.36 -5.01 -11.38
N SER A 73 -6.32 -5.79 -11.11
CA SER A 73 -4.99 -5.31 -10.77
C SER A 73 -3.89 -6.04 -11.55
N LEU A 74 -2.88 -5.28 -11.96
CA LEU A 74 -1.68 -5.75 -12.63
C LEU A 74 -0.50 -5.62 -11.67
N TYR A 75 0.22 -6.72 -11.45
CA TYR A 75 1.44 -6.72 -10.65
C TYR A 75 2.63 -6.94 -11.56
N VAL A 76 3.49 -5.94 -11.64
CA VAL A 76 4.68 -5.93 -12.50
C VAL A 76 5.88 -6.16 -11.62
N ALA A 77 6.53 -7.32 -11.76
CA ALA A 77 7.59 -7.79 -10.89
C ALA A 77 8.93 -7.81 -11.61
N SER A 78 9.93 -7.16 -11.04
CA SER A 78 11.35 -7.29 -11.43
C SER A 78 12.09 -8.32 -10.56
N GLU A 79 11.44 -8.83 -9.54
CA GLU A 79 11.89 -9.92 -8.68
C GLU A 79 10.94 -11.12 -8.86
N ASN A 80 11.42 -12.33 -8.54
CA ASN A 80 10.56 -13.51 -8.63
C ASN A 80 9.55 -13.52 -7.45
N ASN A 81 8.29 -13.23 -7.74
CA ASN A 81 7.20 -13.21 -6.78
C ASN A 81 6.19 -14.36 -7.00
N ASP A 82 6.52 -15.37 -7.81
CA ASP A 82 5.63 -16.47 -8.16
C ASP A 82 5.18 -17.27 -6.95
N GLU A 83 6.13 -17.72 -6.12
CA GLU A 83 5.84 -18.52 -4.91
C GLU A 83 5.00 -17.71 -3.90
N LEU A 84 5.32 -16.43 -3.72
CA LEU A 84 4.58 -15.56 -2.82
C LEU A 84 3.14 -15.36 -3.32
N THR A 85 2.95 -15.16 -4.62
CA THR A 85 1.66 -14.99 -5.27
C THR A 85 0.80 -16.23 -5.11
N GLU A 86 1.39 -17.41 -5.28
CA GLU A 86 0.74 -18.70 -5.10
C GLU A 86 0.36 -18.95 -3.64
N SER A 87 1.29 -18.75 -2.70
CA SER A 87 1.02 -18.93 -1.26
C SER A 87 -0.11 -18.01 -0.75
N MET A 88 -0.31 -16.87 -1.39
CA MET A 88 -1.41 -15.96 -1.11
C MET A 88 -2.72 -16.32 -1.83
N GLY A 89 -2.75 -17.39 -2.62
CA GLY A 89 -3.93 -17.87 -3.35
C GLY A 89 -4.35 -16.96 -4.50
N LEU A 90 -3.49 -16.08 -5.01
CA LEU A 90 -3.81 -15.17 -6.11
C LEU A 90 -3.78 -15.85 -7.48
N LYS A 91 -3.24 -17.09 -7.55
CA LYS A 91 -3.28 -17.95 -8.75
C LYS A 91 -4.55 -18.83 -8.83
N ASP A 92 -5.43 -18.78 -7.82
CA ASP A 92 -6.69 -19.51 -7.81
C ASP A 92 -7.59 -19.08 -8.98
N ASP A 93 -8.36 -20.01 -9.55
CA ASP A 93 -9.26 -19.76 -10.70
C ASP A 93 -10.26 -18.62 -10.48
N LYS A 94 -10.68 -18.40 -9.22
CA LYS A 94 -11.59 -17.29 -8.85
C LYS A 94 -11.03 -15.91 -9.14
N TYR A 95 -9.70 -15.76 -9.25
CA TYR A 95 -9.03 -14.50 -9.56
C TYR A 95 -8.57 -14.38 -11.01
N LYS A 96 -8.83 -15.41 -11.81
CA LYS A 96 -8.49 -15.39 -13.24
C LYS A 96 -9.12 -14.20 -13.94
N GLY A 97 -8.28 -13.41 -14.64
CA GLY A 97 -8.71 -12.17 -15.29
C GLY A 97 -8.92 -10.97 -14.35
N LEU A 98 -8.81 -11.15 -13.02
CA LEU A 98 -8.87 -10.07 -12.03
C LEU A 98 -7.48 -9.69 -11.50
N PHE A 99 -6.55 -10.63 -11.49
CA PHE A 99 -5.16 -10.42 -11.10
C PHE A 99 -4.23 -11.00 -12.15
N ASN A 100 -3.23 -10.21 -12.57
CA ASN A 100 -2.16 -10.68 -13.44
C ASN A 100 -0.80 -10.28 -12.86
N LEU A 101 0.13 -11.25 -12.87
CA LEU A 101 1.53 -11.05 -12.57
C LEU A 101 2.32 -11.03 -13.89
N TYR A 102 3.12 -9.98 -14.09
CA TYR A 102 3.94 -9.81 -15.28
C TYR A 102 5.40 -9.55 -14.92
N PRO A 103 6.33 -10.43 -15.30
CA PRO A 103 7.75 -10.22 -15.04
C PRO A 103 8.32 -9.15 -15.99
N ILE A 104 9.19 -8.29 -15.45
CA ILE A 104 9.97 -7.32 -16.23
C ILE A 104 11.43 -7.33 -15.79
N MET A 105 12.30 -6.86 -16.67
CA MET A 105 13.72 -6.67 -16.37
C MET A 105 14.16 -5.23 -16.66
N THR A 106 13.64 -4.62 -17.70
CA THR A 106 14.13 -3.33 -18.20
C THR A 106 13.11 -2.20 -18.06
N TYR A 107 13.59 -0.95 -18.05
CA TYR A 107 12.72 0.22 -18.13
C TYR A 107 11.90 0.28 -19.43
N LYS A 108 12.40 -0.29 -20.53
CA LYS A 108 11.67 -0.36 -21.81
C LYS A 108 10.45 -1.31 -21.72
N ASP A 109 10.59 -2.43 -20.99
CA ASP A 109 9.48 -3.33 -20.73
C ASP A 109 8.48 -2.67 -19.81
N LEU A 110 8.97 -2.01 -18.75
CA LEU A 110 8.13 -1.24 -17.83
C LEU A 110 7.34 -0.15 -18.56
N GLU A 111 7.96 0.56 -19.50
CA GLU A 111 7.29 1.56 -20.32
C GLU A 111 6.18 0.93 -21.16
N LYS A 112 6.45 -0.13 -21.92
CA LYS A 112 5.46 -0.82 -22.76
C LYS A 112 4.26 -1.30 -21.96
N ILE A 113 4.50 -1.97 -20.82
CA ILE A 113 3.42 -2.49 -19.99
C ILE A 113 2.61 -1.36 -19.33
N THR A 114 3.25 -0.24 -19.00
CA THR A 114 2.56 0.94 -18.47
C THR A 114 1.61 1.55 -19.49
N TRP A 115 2.02 1.67 -20.74
CA TRP A 115 1.14 2.13 -21.81
C TRP A 115 -0.07 1.20 -21.99
N ALA A 116 0.15 -0.10 -22.06
CA ALA A 116 -0.93 -1.08 -22.14
C ALA A 116 -1.87 -1.01 -20.93
N PHE A 117 -1.32 -0.83 -19.72
CA PHE A 117 -2.11 -0.63 -18.50
C PHE A 117 -2.99 0.62 -18.58
N LEU A 118 -2.44 1.74 -19.02
CA LEU A 118 -3.19 3.01 -19.09
C LEU A 118 -4.41 2.95 -20.03
N ASP A 119 -4.38 2.09 -21.04
CA ASP A 119 -5.48 1.90 -22.00
C ASP A 119 -6.35 0.66 -21.68
N SER A 120 -6.04 -0.10 -20.65
CA SER A 120 -6.78 -1.30 -20.23
C SER A 120 -7.96 -0.96 -19.29
N ASP A 121 -8.64 -1.98 -18.77
CA ASP A 121 -9.67 -1.88 -17.73
C ASP A 121 -9.16 -2.17 -16.31
N TYR A 122 -7.84 -2.31 -16.13
CA TYR A 122 -7.23 -2.44 -14.82
C TYR A 122 -7.30 -1.14 -14.02
N SER A 123 -7.59 -1.22 -12.73
CA SER A 123 -7.66 -0.06 -11.81
C SER A 123 -6.34 0.25 -11.11
N LEU A 124 -5.55 -0.78 -10.85
CA LEU A 124 -4.28 -0.68 -10.13
C LEU A 124 -3.16 -1.38 -10.91
N MET A 125 -2.01 -0.71 -11.01
CA MET A 125 -0.73 -1.34 -11.35
C MET A 125 0.22 -1.21 -10.15
N VAL A 126 0.86 -2.33 -9.77
CA VAL A 126 1.94 -2.37 -8.78
C VAL A 126 3.24 -2.64 -9.50
N ILE A 127 4.30 -1.89 -9.17
CA ILE A 127 5.67 -2.08 -9.71
C ILE A 127 6.56 -2.52 -8.55
N ASP A 128 7.02 -3.76 -8.57
CA ASP A 128 7.85 -4.38 -7.51
C ASP A 128 9.15 -4.98 -8.07
N SER A 129 10.27 -4.32 -7.95
CA SER A 129 10.47 -2.97 -7.49
C SER A 129 11.02 -2.09 -8.62
N ILE A 130 10.71 -0.81 -8.60
CA ILE A 130 11.22 0.13 -9.61
C ILE A 130 12.74 0.26 -9.58
N THR A 131 13.37 -0.07 -8.46
CA THR A 131 14.84 0.00 -8.28
C THR A 131 15.58 -1.17 -8.90
N ALA A 132 14.91 -2.30 -9.12
CA ALA A 132 15.51 -3.48 -9.72
C ALA A 132 15.46 -3.45 -11.27
N CYS A 133 14.70 -2.52 -11.87
CA CYS A 133 14.74 -2.31 -13.32
C CYS A 133 16.08 -1.69 -13.75
N PHE A 134 16.61 -2.14 -14.87
CA PHE A 134 17.86 -1.62 -15.44
C PHE A 134 17.68 -1.09 -16.86
N PRO A 135 18.63 -0.25 -17.37
CA PRO A 135 18.58 0.28 -18.72
C PRO A 135 18.60 -0.82 -19.76
N SER A 136 17.80 -0.68 -20.83
CA SER A 136 17.68 -1.69 -21.89
C SER A 136 19.00 -1.97 -22.62
N LYS A 137 19.88 -0.96 -22.72
CA LYS A 137 21.21 -1.14 -23.32
C LYS A 137 22.05 -2.19 -22.62
N LEU A 138 21.90 -2.33 -21.28
CA LEU A 138 22.61 -3.37 -20.52
C LEU A 138 22.05 -4.78 -20.75
N ALA A 139 20.84 -4.88 -21.28
CA ALA A 139 20.19 -6.15 -21.56
C ALA A 139 20.37 -6.62 -23.02
N GLU A 140 20.55 -5.67 -23.94
CA GLU A 140 20.54 -5.91 -25.38
C GLU A 140 21.97 -5.96 -25.99
N ASP A 141 22.98 -5.49 -25.25
CA ASP A 141 24.36 -5.34 -25.73
C ASP A 141 25.31 -6.21 -24.87
N GLU A 142 25.79 -7.32 -25.46
CA GLU A 142 26.70 -8.26 -24.77
C GLU A 142 28.08 -7.64 -24.49
N ASP A 143 28.44 -6.56 -25.21
CA ASP A 143 29.70 -5.83 -25.04
C ASP A 143 29.64 -4.74 -23.93
N VAL A 144 28.45 -4.45 -23.37
CA VAL A 144 28.31 -3.47 -22.30
C VAL A 144 28.62 -4.11 -20.94
N SER A 145 29.73 -3.71 -20.34
CA SER A 145 30.09 -4.15 -18.99
C SER A 145 29.15 -3.58 -17.94
N ILE A 146 28.84 -4.40 -16.92
CA ILE A 146 28.11 -3.95 -15.73
C ILE A 146 28.81 -2.76 -15.06
N GLU A 147 30.13 -2.66 -15.21
CA GLU A 147 30.96 -1.54 -14.71
C GLU A 147 30.65 -0.22 -15.43
N ASP A 148 30.11 -0.26 -16.65
CA ASP A 148 29.71 0.93 -17.42
C ASP A 148 28.34 1.49 -16.94
N SER A 149 27.64 0.80 -16.05
CA SER A 149 26.40 1.26 -15.46
C SER A 149 26.66 2.37 -14.42
N LEU A 150 26.74 3.61 -14.89
CA LEU A 150 26.88 4.78 -14.01
C LEU A 150 25.65 4.89 -13.09
N PRO A 151 25.83 4.91 -11.75
CA PRO A 151 24.72 4.97 -10.78
C PRO A 151 23.74 6.12 -11.01
N GLY A 152 24.20 7.24 -11.57
CA GLY A 152 23.39 8.40 -11.92
C GLY A 152 22.42 8.17 -13.09
N ILE A 153 22.73 7.28 -14.04
CA ILE A 153 21.89 7.01 -15.21
C ILE A 153 20.56 6.36 -14.78
N ASN A 154 20.60 5.37 -13.92
CA ASN A 154 19.39 4.69 -13.42
C ASN A 154 18.46 5.66 -12.66
N ALA A 155 19.03 6.55 -11.84
CA ALA A 155 18.26 7.55 -11.11
C ALA A 155 17.59 8.55 -12.06
N ARG A 156 18.28 8.95 -13.14
CA ARG A 156 17.75 9.86 -14.18
C ARG A 156 16.64 9.20 -14.97
N ILE A 157 16.84 7.99 -15.51
CA ILE A 157 15.81 7.25 -16.28
C ILE A 157 14.56 7.05 -15.43
N ARG A 158 14.71 6.62 -14.17
CA ARG A 158 13.61 6.48 -13.23
C ARG A 158 12.89 7.81 -12.99
N GLY A 159 13.61 8.90 -12.81
CA GLY A 159 13.04 10.23 -12.63
C GLY A 159 12.21 10.68 -13.84
N ASP A 160 12.73 10.48 -15.04
CA ASP A 160 12.03 10.79 -16.30
C ASP A 160 10.79 9.90 -16.48
N TYR A 161 10.89 8.61 -16.20
CA TYR A 161 9.77 7.69 -16.22
C TYR A 161 8.64 8.17 -15.26
N LEU A 162 8.95 8.43 -14.00
CA LEU A 162 7.97 8.89 -13.01
C LEU A 162 7.33 10.23 -13.41
N ARG A 163 8.09 11.14 -14.00
CA ARG A 163 7.58 12.42 -14.50
C ARG A 163 6.55 12.22 -15.61
N ILE A 164 6.86 11.38 -16.58
CA ILE A 164 5.99 11.10 -17.74
C ILE A 164 4.71 10.41 -17.27
N ILE A 165 4.82 9.32 -16.52
CA ILE A 165 3.64 8.57 -16.10
C ILE A 165 2.74 9.34 -15.14
N ASN A 166 3.29 10.25 -14.30
CA ASN A 166 2.49 11.10 -13.45
C ASN A 166 1.57 12.02 -14.26
N GLY A 167 2.09 12.62 -15.34
CA GLY A 167 1.29 13.45 -16.24
C GLY A 167 0.19 12.66 -16.98
N MET A 168 0.42 11.39 -17.22
CA MET A 168 -0.51 10.53 -17.96
C MET A 168 -1.58 9.91 -17.08
N VAL A 169 -1.15 9.36 -15.92
CA VAL A 169 -2.07 8.71 -14.99
C VAL A 169 -3.10 9.70 -14.43
N SER A 170 -2.71 10.97 -14.28
CA SER A 170 -3.61 12.04 -13.79
C SER A 170 -4.84 12.27 -14.67
N LYS A 171 -4.81 11.84 -15.93
CA LYS A 171 -5.92 11.94 -16.90
C LYS A 171 -6.73 10.65 -17.00
N LYS A 172 -6.36 9.62 -16.27
CA LYS A 172 -6.97 8.28 -16.31
C LYS A 172 -7.52 7.90 -14.94
N GLU A 173 -8.60 7.13 -14.91
CA GLU A 173 -9.14 6.54 -13.68
C GLU A 173 -8.33 5.31 -13.25
N LYS A 174 -7.05 5.50 -12.93
CA LYS A 174 -6.09 4.44 -12.60
C LYS A 174 -5.17 4.89 -11.49
N ALA A 175 -4.59 3.93 -10.77
CA ALA A 175 -3.55 4.19 -9.78
C ALA A 175 -2.33 3.33 -10.07
N ILE A 176 -1.15 3.87 -9.78
CA ILE A 176 0.10 3.13 -9.84
C ILE A 176 0.77 3.23 -8.47
N VAL A 177 1.12 2.08 -7.90
CA VAL A 177 1.92 1.98 -6.67
C VAL A 177 3.27 1.39 -7.03
N TYR A 178 4.35 2.10 -6.76
CA TYR A 178 5.69 1.54 -6.94
C TYR A 178 6.36 1.28 -5.60
N LEU A 179 6.96 0.10 -5.51
CA LEU A 179 7.71 -0.32 -4.34
C LEU A 179 9.16 0.14 -4.46
N ASN A 180 9.72 0.54 -3.32
CA ASN A 180 11.07 1.04 -3.25
C ASN A 180 11.79 0.51 -1.99
N GLN A 181 13.09 0.45 -2.03
CA GLN A 181 13.92 0.09 -0.88
C GLN A 181 14.39 1.35 -0.16
N THR A 182 14.70 1.23 1.12
CA THR A 182 15.40 2.26 1.87
C THR A 182 16.89 2.04 1.79
N ARG A 183 17.64 3.14 1.75
CA ARG A 183 19.09 3.15 2.05
C ARG A 183 19.34 3.89 3.34
N ALA A 184 20.31 3.43 4.10
CA ALA A 184 20.81 4.16 5.26
C ALA A 184 21.28 5.54 4.81
N SER A 185 20.82 6.58 5.48
CA SER A 185 21.29 7.95 5.22
C SER A 185 22.53 8.20 6.07
N PHE A 186 23.69 8.28 5.45
CA PHE A 186 24.93 8.65 6.14
C PHE A 186 24.92 10.09 6.66
N ASP A 187 24.02 10.95 6.14
CA ASP A 187 23.84 12.34 6.56
C ASP A 187 22.79 12.52 7.65
N ALA A 188 22.29 11.45 8.24
CA ALA A 188 21.39 11.54 9.38
C ALA A 188 22.16 11.98 10.62
N GLY A 189 22.34 13.30 10.77
CA GLY A 189 22.69 13.90 12.05
C GLY A 189 21.63 13.52 13.11
N TRP A 190 21.86 13.85 14.38
CA TRP A 190 21.05 13.42 15.53
C TRP A 190 19.52 13.64 15.41
N HIS A 191 19.05 14.38 14.40
CA HIS A 191 17.63 14.67 14.10
C HIS A 191 17.18 14.29 12.69
N GLY A 192 18.00 13.64 11.85
CA GLY A 192 17.67 13.23 10.49
C GLY A 192 16.94 11.89 10.42
N GLU A 193 16.13 11.66 9.38
CA GLU A 193 15.57 10.35 9.09
C GLU A 193 16.71 9.36 8.81
N ALA A 194 16.86 8.34 9.66
CA ALA A 194 17.90 7.31 9.53
C ALA A 194 17.77 6.49 8.24
N GLU A 195 16.56 6.43 7.65
CA GLU A 195 16.26 5.70 6.43
C GLU A 195 15.52 6.60 5.42
N LYS A 196 16.06 6.70 4.22
CA LYS A 196 15.44 7.43 3.10
C LYS A 196 15.12 6.45 1.97
N ALA A 197 14.00 6.70 1.27
CA ALA A 197 13.68 5.99 0.04
C ALA A 197 14.78 6.20 -1.00
N GLU A 198 15.21 5.12 -1.66
CA GLU A 198 16.19 5.19 -2.74
C GLU A 198 15.65 6.01 -3.92
N GLY A 199 16.52 6.79 -4.58
CA GLY A 199 16.17 7.49 -5.84
C GLY A 199 15.89 8.98 -5.75
N GLY A 200 16.27 9.61 -4.65
CA GLY A 200 16.38 11.06 -4.57
C GLY A 200 15.03 11.81 -4.62
N TYR A 201 15.11 13.08 -5.03
CA TYR A 201 13.99 14.02 -4.98
C TYR A 201 12.83 13.70 -5.93
N ALA A 202 13.04 13.03 -7.07
CA ALA A 202 12.01 12.71 -8.05
C ALA A 202 10.82 11.94 -7.42
N ASN A 203 11.12 10.99 -6.54
CA ASN A 203 10.10 10.23 -5.81
C ASN A 203 9.20 11.13 -4.95
N LYS A 204 9.79 12.15 -4.30
CA LYS A 204 9.03 13.10 -3.46
C LYS A 204 8.10 13.98 -4.28
N PHE A 205 8.47 14.34 -5.51
CA PHE A 205 7.69 15.26 -6.32
C PHE A 205 6.48 14.59 -6.97
N TYR A 206 6.65 13.40 -7.53
CA TYR A 206 5.64 12.79 -8.40
C TYR A 206 4.63 11.92 -7.68
N CYS A 207 4.96 11.29 -6.55
CA CYS A 207 3.95 10.52 -5.81
C CYS A 207 3.00 11.41 -4.99
N MET A 208 1.76 10.95 -4.85
CA MET A 208 0.75 11.59 -4.01
C MET A 208 0.94 11.26 -2.53
N ILE A 209 1.25 9.99 -2.26
CA ILE A 209 1.50 9.45 -0.92
C ILE A 209 2.84 8.74 -0.94
N GLN A 210 3.67 9.02 0.07
CA GLN A 210 4.85 8.24 0.39
C GLN A 210 4.61 7.50 1.70
N ALA A 211 4.26 6.22 1.59
CA ALA A 211 4.03 5.36 2.74
C ALA A 211 5.27 4.51 3.04
N THR A 212 5.49 4.23 4.31
CA THR A 212 6.53 3.30 4.77
C THR A 212 5.96 2.35 5.83
N ILE A 213 6.45 1.10 5.81
CA ILE A 213 6.16 0.12 6.86
C ILE A 213 7.28 0.21 7.87
N ARG A 214 6.93 0.40 9.15
CA ARG A 214 7.85 0.49 10.28
C ARG A 214 7.48 -0.50 11.38
N GLY A 215 8.48 -0.92 12.14
CA GLY A 215 8.33 -1.91 13.20
C GLY A 215 8.40 -3.34 12.65
N ASP A 216 9.03 -4.22 13.40
CA ASP A 216 9.30 -5.61 13.03
C ASP A 216 8.98 -6.58 14.17
N ALA A 217 8.09 -6.20 15.09
CA ALA A 217 7.69 -7.07 16.18
C ALA A 217 7.19 -8.40 15.60
N LYS A 218 7.78 -9.49 16.06
CA LYS A 218 7.50 -10.84 15.58
C LYS A 218 6.13 -11.29 16.07
N VAL A 219 5.34 -11.91 15.19
CA VAL A 219 4.06 -12.52 15.53
C VAL A 219 4.26 -14.02 15.64
N PRO A 220 4.23 -14.58 16.88
CA PRO A 220 4.35 -16.01 17.09
C PRO A 220 3.05 -16.74 16.77
N ASP A 221 3.16 -17.99 16.35
CA ASP A 221 2.04 -18.92 16.28
C ASP A 221 1.72 -19.43 17.70
N LEU A 222 0.60 -19.01 18.24
CA LEU A 222 0.17 -19.40 19.57
C LEU A 222 -0.36 -20.84 19.62
N SER A 223 -0.56 -21.49 18.49
CA SER A 223 -1.02 -22.88 18.38
C SER A 223 0.13 -23.89 18.38
N SER A 224 1.39 -23.45 18.20
CA SER A 224 2.57 -24.32 17.97
C SER A 224 3.30 -24.80 19.22
N GLY A 225 2.71 -24.67 20.41
CA GLY A 225 3.34 -25.14 21.66
C GLY A 225 4.54 -24.33 22.11
N GLU A 226 5.59 -25.00 22.67
CA GLU A 226 6.76 -24.32 23.22
C GLU A 226 7.67 -23.68 22.17
N ASP A 227 7.81 -24.30 20.98
CA ASP A 227 8.53 -23.74 19.83
C ASP A 227 7.66 -22.79 19.03
N LYS A 228 7.51 -21.57 19.52
CA LYS A 228 6.69 -20.52 18.91
C LYS A 228 7.24 -20.12 17.53
N LYS A 229 6.81 -20.82 16.49
CA LYS A 229 7.12 -20.45 15.09
C LYS A 229 6.66 -19.03 14.81
N ILE A 230 7.52 -18.22 14.21
CA ILE A 230 7.14 -16.87 13.79
C ILE A 230 6.38 -16.97 12.46
N ILE A 231 5.14 -16.51 12.46
CA ILE A 231 4.20 -16.57 11.33
C ILE A 231 3.94 -15.21 10.68
N GLY A 232 4.50 -14.13 11.23
CA GLY A 232 4.30 -12.79 10.68
C GLY A 232 5.09 -11.73 11.41
N LYS A 233 4.86 -10.49 10.98
CA LYS A 233 5.39 -9.27 11.60
C LYS A 233 4.25 -8.29 11.87
N GLN A 234 4.41 -7.46 12.90
CA GLN A 234 3.50 -6.36 13.18
C GLN A 234 4.27 -5.06 13.39
N GLY A 235 3.62 -3.98 13.07
CA GLY A 235 4.16 -2.64 13.16
C GLY A 235 3.13 -1.62 12.70
N TYR A 236 3.58 -0.64 11.94
CA TYR A 236 2.75 0.48 11.48
C TYR A 236 3.00 0.78 10.01
N LEU A 237 1.92 1.15 9.32
CA LEU A 237 1.98 1.82 8.03
C LEU A 237 1.87 3.33 8.29
N THR A 238 2.81 4.11 7.83
CA THR A 238 2.84 5.55 8.07
C THR A 238 3.26 6.34 6.84
N CYS A 239 2.84 7.60 6.76
CA CYS A 239 3.28 8.57 5.77
C CYS A 239 4.02 9.70 6.49
N PRO A 240 5.34 9.59 6.70
CA PRO A 240 6.05 10.51 7.59
C PRO A 240 6.15 11.94 7.04
N SER A 241 6.20 12.12 5.72
CA SER A 241 6.52 13.42 5.11
C SER A 241 5.55 13.87 4.01
N LYS A 242 4.90 12.96 3.29
CA LYS A 242 4.05 13.32 2.15
C LYS A 242 2.80 12.49 2.05
N ASN A 243 1.68 13.13 2.28
CA ASN A 243 0.35 12.64 2.03
C ASN A 243 -0.52 13.80 1.54
N ARG A 244 -1.00 13.75 0.29
CA ARG A 244 -1.86 14.79 -0.28
C ARG A 244 -3.35 14.47 -0.14
N CYS A 245 -3.70 13.32 0.41
CA CYS A 245 -5.09 12.89 0.65
C CYS A 245 -5.53 13.13 2.09
N ALA A 246 -4.57 13.16 3.03
CA ALA A 246 -4.81 13.33 4.46
C ALA A 246 -3.57 13.96 5.11
N THR A 247 -3.68 14.40 6.35
CA THR A 247 -2.53 14.92 7.12
C THR A 247 -1.46 13.84 7.28
N PRO A 248 -0.18 14.10 6.95
CA PRO A 248 0.89 13.12 7.16
C PRO A 248 1.18 12.87 8.64
N GLY A 249 1.72 11.69 8.97
CA GLY A 249 2.20 11.36 10.32
C GLY A 249 1.40 10.29 11.06
N ALA A 250 0.19 9.93 10.61
CA ALA A 250 -0.58 8.86 11.26
C ALA A 250 0.19 7.54 11.26
N SER A 251 0.17 6.83 12.40
CA SER A 251 0.75 5.50 12.58
C SER A 251 -0.37 4.45 12.54
N ILE A 252 -0.64 3.92 11.35
CA ILE A 252 -1.74 2.98 11.10
C ILE A 252 -1.31 1.58 11.54
N PRO A 253 -2.01 0.92 12.48
CA PRO A 253 -1.68 -0.43 12.94
C PRO A 253 -1.66 -1.42 11.79
N LEU A 254 -0.58 -2.18 11.65
CA LEU A 254 -0.37 -3.14 10.58
C LEU A 254 0.16 -4.46 11.12
N ARG A 255 -0.46 -5.57 10.71
CA ARG A 255 0.06 -6.92 10.89
C ARG A 255 0.06 -7.64 9.56
N VAL A 256 1.20 -8.24 9.21
CA VAL A 256 1.39 -9.00 7.98
C VAL A 256 1.77 -10.43 8.33
N PHE A 257 1.01 -11.40 7.85
CA PHE A 257 1.31 -12.82 7.98
C PHE A 257 2.04 -13.33 6.74
N PHE A 258 3.10 -14.11 6.95
CA PHE A 258 3.86 -14.71 5.86
C PHE A 258 2.98 -15.63 5.02
N GLY A 259 3.00 -15.47 3.69
CA GLY A 259 2.17 -16.24 2.75
C GLY A 259 0.66 -16.03 2.85
N LYS A 260 0.18 -15.25 3.82
CA LYS A 260 -1.27 -15.01 4.02
C LYS A 260 -1.69 -13.55 3.80
N GLY A 261 -0.75 -12.61 3.95
CA GLY A 261 -0.99 -11.20 3.71
C GLY A 261 -1.37 -10.37 4.93
N VAL A 262 -1.99 -9.23 4.68
CA VAL A 262 -2.40 -8.25 5.69
C VAL A 262 -3.61 -8.71 6.49
N SER A 263 -3.57 -8.50 7.80
CA SER A 263 -4.69 -8.76 8.69
C SER A 263 -5.57 -7.53 8.87
N ASN A 264 -6.71 -7.48 8.18
CA ASN A 264 -7.74 -6.48 8.45
C ASN A 264 -8.28 -6.59 9.88
N ASN A 265 -8.37 -7.82 10.42
CA ASN A 265 -8.84 -8.05 11.80
C ASN A 265 -7.97 -7.34 12.83
N TYR A 266 -6.65 -7.26 12.59
CA TYR A 266 -5.75 -6.53 13.49
C TYR A 266 -6.07 -5.02 13.49
N THR A 267 -6.28 -4.44 12.33
CA THR A 267 -6.68 -3.02 12.20
C THR A 267 -8.06 -2.77 12.79
N LEU A 268 -9.03 -3.68 12.57
CA LEU A 268 -10.37 -3.60 13.17
C LEU A 268 -10.33 -3.74 14.70
N THR A 269 -9.50 -4.62 15.24
CA THR A 269 -9.35 -4.75 16.69
C THR A 269 -8.88 -3.43 17.31
N HIS A 270 -7.89 -2.78 16.73
CA HIS A 270 -7.44 -1.46 17.19
C HIS A 270 -8.53 -0.39 17.09
N PHE A 271 -9.24 -0.36 15.96
CA PHE A 271 -10.37 0.53 15.77
C PHE A 271 -11.47 0.31 16.81
N CYS A 272 -11.88 -0.94 17.03
CA CYS A 272 -12.92 -1.28 18.00
C CYS A 272 -12.53 -0.93 19.44
N LEU A 273 -11.27 -1.12 19.82
CA LEU A 273 -10.76 -0.69 21.12
C LEU A 273 -10.81 0.83 21.27
N TRP A 274 -10.40 1.57 20.25
CA TRP A 274 -10.46 3.02 20.23
C TRP A 274 -11.93 3.54 20.33
N LYS A 275 -12.82 2.96 19.53
CA LYS A 275 -14.24 3.37 19.49
C LYS A 275 -15.02 2.91 20.72
N GLY A 276 -14.45 2.08 21.59
CA GLY A 276 -15.16 1.51 22.76
C GLY A 276 -16.17 0.42 22.40
N LEU A 277 -16.07 -0.14 21.18
CA LEU A 277 -16.84 -1.32 20.76
C LEU A 277 -16.31 -2.60 21.38
N ILE A 278 -15.05 -2.59 21.79
CA ILE A 278 -14.42 -3.65 22.59
C ILE A 278 -13.85 -2.98 23.85
N THR A 279 -14.27 -3.49 25.01
CA THR A 279 -13.76 -3.06 26.32
C THR A 279 -13.16 -4.23 27.07
N ASN A 280 -12.08 -3.97 27.82
CA ASN A 280 -11.41 -5.01 28.61
C ASN A 280 -11.98 -5.05 30.03
N SER A 281 -12.29 -6.23 30.51
CA SER A 281 -12.75 -6.50 31.89
C SER A 281 -11.95 -7.66 32.47
N GLY A 282 -10.70 -7.42 32.81
CA GLY A 282 -9.75 -8.44 33.28
C GLY A 282 -9.40 -9.48 32.23
N ALA A 283 -9.76 -10.76 32.46
CA ALA A 283 -9.57 -11.85 31.51
C ALA A 283 -10.63 -11.89 30.39
N TRP A 284 -11.61 -11.00 30.44
CA TRP A 284 -12.75 -10.98 29.53
C TRP A 284 -12.78 -9.70 28.70
N PHE A 285 -13.37 -9.79 27.52
CA PHE A 285 -13.67 -8.65 26.67
C PHE A 285 -15.18 -8.59 26.44
N ASN A 286 -15.77 -7.41 26.63
CA ASN A 286 -17.12 -7.12 26.20
C ASN A 286 -17.05 -6.55 24.79
N CYS A 287 -17.77 -7.15 23.86
CA CYS A 287 -17.72 -6.85 22.43
C CYS A 287 -19.11 -6.53 21.90
N ARG A 288 -19.23 -5.49 21.07
CA ARG A 288 -20.46 -5.10 20.37
C ARG A 288 -20.15 -4.57 18.97
N ILE A 289 -21.07 -4.80 18.03
CA ILE A 289 -20.86 -4.35 16.63
C ILE A 289 -21.23 -2.88 16.40
N SER A 290 -22.02 -2.28 17.28
CA SER A 290 -22.36 -0.84 17.29
C SER A 290 -22.66 -0.41 18.73
N GLU A 291 -22.82 0.89 18.96
CA GLU A 291 -23.17 1.44 20.28
C GLU A 291 -24.54 0.97 20.78
N GLU A 292 -25.45 0.67 19.85
CA GLU A 292 -26.84 0.24 20.12
C GLU A 292 -27.02 -1.28 20.17
N ALA A 293 -26.00 -2.04 19.75
CA ALA A 293 -26.05 -3.51 19.71
C ALA A 293 -25.82 -4.11 21.09
N GLY A 294 -26.41 -5.30 21.33
CA GLY A 294 -26.15 -6.09 22.53
C GLY A 294 -24.67 -6.46 22.66
N GLU A 295 -24.19 -6.60 23.90
CA GLU A 295 -22.82 -7.00 24.21
C GLU A 295 -22.69 -8.53 24.26
N GLU A 296 -21.60 -9.01 23.64
CA GLU A 296 -21.14 -10.39 23.79
C GLU A 296 -19.86 -10.39 24.66
N LYS A 297 -19.78 -11.33 25.59
CA LYS A 297 -18.65 -11.49 26.49
C LYS A 297 -17.76 -12.64 26.01
N VAL A 298 -16.49 -12.35 25.69
CA VAL A 298 -15.53 -13.34 25.19
C VAL A 298 -14.29 -13.39 26.06
N GLN A 299 -13.70 -14.59 26.22
CA GLN A 299 -12.57 -14.78 27.09
C GLN A 299 -11.24 -14.64 26.33
N GLY A 300 -10.33 -13.85 26.87
CA GLY A 300 -8.96 -13.70 26.39
C GLY A 300 -8.82 -13.04 25.02
N LYS A 301 -7.55 -12.76 24.64
CA LYS A 301 -7.24 -12.13 23.35
C LYS A 301 -7.65 -13.01 22.15
N VAL A 302 -7.55 -14.33 22.26
CA VAL A 302 -7.94 -15.27 21.20
C VAL A 302 -9.45 -15.21 20.96
N GLY A 303 -10.26 -15.18 22.03
CA GLY A 303 -11.72 -15.04 21.91
C GLY A 303 -12.10 -13.72 21.26
N ARG A 304 -11.48 -12.62 21.69
CA ARG A 304 -11.65 -11.28 21.09
C ARG A 304 -11.33 -11.28 19.59
N ASP A 305 -10.16 -11.79 19.20
CA ASP A 305 -9.72 -11.78 17.81
C ASP A 305 -10.60 -12.69 16.92
N THR A 306 -11.11 -13.79 17.50
CA THR A 306 -12.11 -14.66 16.84
C THR A 306 -13.44 -13.93 16.66
N TRP A 307 -13.90 -13.21 17.66
CA TRP A 307 -15.12 -12.42 17.56
C TRP A 307 -15.02 -11.34 16.47
N VAL A 308 -13.91 -10.59 16.43
CA VAL A 308 -13.63 -9.59 15.37
C VAL A 308 -13.65 -10.24 13.99
N LYS A 309 -13.04 -11.42 13.84
CA LYS A 309 -13.03 -12.16 12.58
C LYS A 309 -14.45 -12.56 12.13
N ASN A 310 -15.27 -13.06 13.05
CA ASN A 310 -16.64 -13.49 12.74
C ASN A 310 -17.58 -12.33 12.39
N ASN A 311 -17.29 -11.12 12.90
CA ASN A 311 -18.06 -9.91 12.68
C ASN A 311 -17.37 -8.92 11.70
N GLN A 312 -16.39 -9.38 10.91
CA GLN A 312 -15.53 -8.51 10.09
C GLN A 312 -16.31 -7.64 9.11
N GLU A 313 -17.37 -8.14 8.50
CA GLU A 313 -18.16 -7.40 7.52
C GLU A 313 -18.91 -6.23 8.16
N ALA A 314 -19.63 -6.50 9.24
CA ALA A 314 -20.37 -5.48 10.01
C ALA A 314 -19.38 -4.42 10.57
N LEU A 315 -18.30 -4.86 11.21
CA LEU A 315 -17.28 -3.98 11.76
C LEU A 315 -16.58 -3.14 10.68
N SER A 316 -16.38 -3.68 9.48
CA SER A 316 -15.81 -2.91 8.36
C SER A 316 -16.75 -1.79 7.92
N SER A 317 -18.07 -2.00 7.96
CA SER A 317 -19.03 -0.95 7.66
C SER A 317 -18.95 0.19 8.69
N VAL A 318 -18.94 -0.15 9.98
CA VAL A 318 -18.77 0.82 11.08
C VAL A 318 -17.40 1.52 10.99
N PHE A 319 -16.34 0.79 10.65
CA PHE A 319 -15.01 1.35 10.43
C PHE A 319 -15.02 2.44 9.36
N TYR A 320 -15.61 2.19 8.20
CA TYR A 320 -15.62 3.18 7.12
C TYR A 320 -16.45 4.42 7.44
N SER A 321 -17.47 4.34 8.28
CA SER A 321 -18.26 5.50 8.71
C SER A 321 -17.50 6.41 9.70
N HIS A 322 -16.49 5.89 10.41
CA HIS A 322 -15.69 6.62 11.40
C HIS A 322 -14.18 6.66 11.05
N ALA A 323 -13.81 6.29 9.83
CA ALA A 323 -12.41 6.13 9.46
C ALA A 323 -11.62 7.45 9.51
N ASP A 324 -12.26 8.58 9.18
CA ASP A 324 -11.61 9.89 9.27
C ASP A 324 -11.35 10.28 10.74
N GLU A 325 -12.32 10.10 11.63
CA GLU A 325 -12.16 10.35 13.08
C GLU A 325 -11.03 9.47 13.65
N TYR A 326 -11.02 8.19 13.29
CA TYR A 326 -9.98 7.27 13.70
C TYR A 326 -8.61 7.67 13.17
N TYR A 327 -8.54 8.15 11.93
CA TYR A 327 -7.30 8.67 11.35
C TYR A 327 -6.78 9.89 12.11
N GLN A 328 -7.65 10.83 12.50
CA GLN A 328 -7.28 11.99 13.32
C GLN A 328 -6.75 11.56 14.71
N PHE A 329 -7.37 10.56 15.33
CA PHE A 329 -6.84 9.97 16.56
C PHE A 329 -5.43 9.42 16.36
N LEU A 330 -5.17 8.65 15.29
CA LEU A 330 -3.86 8.07 14.98
C LEU A 330 -2.76 9.12 14.71
N LEU A 331 -3.12 10.35 14.39
CA LEU A 331 -2.18 11.47 14.28
C LEU A 331 -1.71 11.99 15.65
N THR A 332 -2.59 11.98 16.63
CA THR A 332 -2.35 12.59 17.96
C THR A 332 -1.84 11.58 18.97
N ASP A 333 -2.22 10.34 18.84
CA ASP A 333 -1.85 9.27 19.78
C ASP A 333 -0.42 8.76 19.55
N LYS A 334 0.50 9.33 20.33
CA LYS A 334 1.88 8.82 20.40
C LYS A 334 1.99 7.54 21.24
N SER A 335 0.94 7.17 21.98
CA SER A 335 0.89 5.98 22.85
C SER A 335 0.44 4.70 22.12
N SER A 336 -0.02 4.80 20.88
CA SER A 336 -0.45 3.64 20.05
C SER A 336 0.63 2.55 19.89
N LYS A 337 1.86 2.82 20.32
CA LYS A 337 2.95 1.85 20.46
C LYS A 337 2.71 0.79 21.55
N VAL A 338 1.67 0.92 22.38
CA VAL A 338 1.53 0.15 23.64
C VAL A 338 0.21 -0.63 23.76
N MET A 339 -0.80 -0.40 22.91
CA MET A 339 -2.10 -1.05 23.09
C MET A 339 -2.26 -2.36 22.29
N VAL A 340 -1.43 -3.38 22.56
CA VAL A 340 -1.80 -4.79 22.21
C VAL A 340 -1.22 -5.77 23.22
#